data_47008aa843bc08ed91cecbf08f197a08
#
_entry.id   47008aa843bc08ed91cecbf08f197a08
#
_cell.length_a   1.000
_cell.length_b   1.000
_cell.length_c   1.000
_cell.angle_alpha   90.00
_cell.angle_beta   90.00
_cell.angle_gamma   90.00
#
_symmetry.space_group_name_H-M   'P 1'
#
loop_
_entity.id
_entity.type
_entity.pdbx_description
1 polymer ?
#
loop_
_entity_poly.entity_id
_entity_poly.type
_entity_poly.pdbx_seq_one_letter_code
_entity_poly.pdbx_strand_id
1 'polypeptide(L)'
;RNLRKSDYESSKILWVPYHELNCPDITDKPIAIKENTETTEKPAATATSETTSIFGREYGKIERKSDKLKGKVYYISAGHGGPDPGAMAKMGGHSICEDEYAYDVSLRLARNLMENGAKVHIVIQDDNDGIRNDDILVCDHDEKTMGTQTIPINQLARLKQRTDAI
;
A
#
# COMPACT_ATOMS: atom_id res chain seq x y z
N ARG A 1 -28.92 -4.32 -11.12
CA ARG A 1 -29.26 -5.72 -10.80
C ARG A 1 -28.95 -5.93 -9.33
N ASN A 2 -29.97 -6.12 -8.49
CA ASN A 2 -29.74 -6.34 -7.07
C ASN A 2 -28.97 -7.63 -6.88
N LEU A 3 -27.83 -7.54 -6.20
CA LEU A 3 -27.01 -8.67 -5.83
C LEU A 3 -27.78 -9.52 -4.82
N ARG A 4 -27.95 -10.80 -5.14
CA ARG A 4 -28.62 -11.74 -4.24
C ARG A 4 -27.56 -12.48 -3.43
N LYS A 5 -27.88 -12.78 -2.18
CA LYS A 5 -27.04 -13.60 -1.31
C LYS A 5 -26.69 -14.94 -1.98
N SER A 6 -27.64 -15.51 -2.74
CA SER A 6 -27.45 -16.74 -3.52
C SER A 6 -26.33 -16.62 -4.57
N ASP A 7 -26.13 -15.44 -5.18
CA ASP A 7 -25.11 -15.24 -6.21
C ASP A 7 -23.71 -15.30 -5.58
N TYR A 8 -23.55 -14.76 -4.38
CA TYR A 8 -22.31 -14.88 -3.61
C TYR A 8 -22.07 -16.31 -3.10
N GLU A 9 -23.09 -16.97 -2.58
CA GLU A 9 -22.97 -18.34 -2.05
C GLU A 9 -22.56 -19.34 -3.12
N SER A 10 -22.99 -19.14 -4.38
CA SER A 10 -22.64 -20.00 -5.49
C SER A 10 -21.25 -19.75 -6.09
N SER A 11 -20.87 -18.48 -6.27
CA SER A 11 -19.63 -18.10 -6.95
C SER A 11 -18.49 -17.74 -6.00
N LYS A 12 -18.79 -17.40 -4.73
CA LYS A 12 -17.87 -16.79 -3.76
C LYS A 12 -17.27 -15.45 -4.25
N ILE A 13 -17.86 -14.85 -5.28
CA ILE A 13 -17.44 -13.57 -5.86
C ILE A 13 -18.61 -12.61 -5.78
N LEU A 14 -18.39 -11.47 -5.15
CA LEU A 14 -19.34 -10.37 -5.09
C LEU A 14 -18.97 -9.31 -6.13
N TRP A 15 -19.76 -9.20 -7.18
CA TRP A 15 -19.64 -8.13 -8.16
C TRP A 15 -20.61 -7.00 -7.79
N VAL A 16 -20.06 -5.85 -7.38
CA VAL A 16 -20.85 -4.64 -7.13
C VAL A 16 -20.60 -3.68 -8.29
N PRO A 17 -21.62 -3.36 -9.11
CA PRO A 17 -21.47 -2.34 -10.12
C PRO A 17 -21.07 -0.99 -9.50
N TYR A 18 -20.15 -0.28 -10.13
CA TYR A 18 -19.59 0.98 -9.60
C TYR A 18 -20.67 1.98 -9.18
N HIS A 19 -21.75 2.12 -9.94
CA HIS A 19 -22.85 3.01 -9.65
C HIS A 19 -23.70 2.60 -8.42
N GLU A 20 -23.57 1.35 -7.96
CA GLU A 20 -24.25 0.85 -6.75
C GLU A 20 -23.39 1.06 -5.46
N LEU A 21 -22.12 1.46 -5.61
CA LEU A 21 -21.21 1.69 -4.48
C LEU A 21 -21.50 2.98 -3.70
N ASN A 22 -22.49 3.74 -4.15
CA ASN A 22 -22.90 5.01 -3.50
C ASN A 22 -21.70 5.94 -3.24
N CYS A 23 -20.68 5.87 -4.10
CA CYS A 23 -19.56 6.78 -4.04
C CYS A 23 -20.05 8.17 -4.45
N PRO A 24 -19.83 9.22 -3.66
CA PRO A 24 -20.16 10.57 -4.09
C PRO A 24 -19.38 10.88 -5.36
N ASP A 25 -20.04 11.45 -6.37
CA ASP A 25 -19.38 11.92 -7.58
C ASP A 25 -18.21 12.80 -7.17
N ILE A 26 -17.00 12.42 -7.58
CA ILE A 26 -15.82 13.26 -7.45
C ILE A 26 -15.99 14.38 -8.49
N THR A 27 -16.83 15.35 -8.16
CA THR A 27 -16.79 16.63 -8.88
C THR A 27 -15.57 17.37 -8.37
N ASP A 28 -14.75 17.91 -9.27
CA ASP A 28 -13.52 18.68 -9.02
C ASP A 28 -13.72 19.97 -8.21
N LYS A 29 -14.58 19.94 -7.21
CA LYS A 29 -14.69 21.02 -6.25
C LYS A 29 -13.79 20.72 -5.07
N PRO A 30 -12.85 21.61 -4.74
CA PRO A 30 -12.04 21.45 -3.53
C PRO A 30 -12.99 21.30 -2.34
N ILE A 31 -12.88 20.17 -1.63
CA ILE A 31 -13.60 19.91 -0.40
C ILE A 31 -13.10 20.95 0.60
N ALA A 32 -13.92 21.98 0.84
CA ALA A 32 -13.69 22.89 1.95
C ALA A 32 -13.80 22.08 3.25
N ILE A 33 -12.67 21.72 3.82
CA ILE A 33 -12.58 21.14 5.16
C ILE A 33 -13.10 22.21 6.11
N LYS A 34 -14.33 22.04 6.60
CA LYS A 34 -14.79 22.84 7.73
C LYS A 34 -13.96 22.43 8.93
N GLU A 35 -13.04 23.29 9.33
CA GLU A 35 -12.41 23.21 10.63
C GLU A 35 -13.47 23.22 11.72
N ASN A 36 -13.78 22.06 12.28
CA ASN A 36 -14.43 22.00 13.57
C ASN A 36 -13.35 22.33 14.60
N THR A 37 -13.35 23.56 15.06
CA THR A 37 -12.58 24.02 16.21
C THR A 37 -13.19 23.40 17.47
N GLU A 38 -12.91 22.15 17.75
CA GLU A 38 -12.96 21.64 19.12
C GLU A 38 -11.54 21.75 19.69
N THR A 39 -11.41 22.71 20.57
CA THR A 39 -10.26 22.93 21.44
C THR A 39 -10.17 21.75 22.40
N THR A 40 -9.47 20.70 22.01
CA THR A 40 -8.98 19.69 22.94
C THR A 40 -7.48 19.84 23.05
N GLU A 41 -7.03 20.07 24.27
CA GLU A 41 -5.64 20.19 24.68
C GLU A 41 -4.81 19.08 24.03
N LYS A 42 -3.80 19.48 23.29
CA LYS A 42 -2.81 18.63 22.64
C LYS A 42 -1.96 17.98 23.75
N PRO A 43 -2.04 16.63 23.94
CA PRO A 43 -0.99 15.97 24.69
C PRO A 43 0.32 16.19 23.93
N ALA A 44 1.35 16.68 24.61
CA ALA A 44 2.68 16.84 24.05
C ALA A 44 3.14 15.47 23.52
N ALA A 45 3.01 15.24 22.22
CA ALA A 45 3.57 14.08 21.56
C ALA A 45 5.08 14.22 21.66
N THR A 46 5.74 13.34 22.40
CA THR A 46 7.18 13.14 22.34
C THR A 46 7.48 12.79 20.89
N ALA A 47 8.10 13.70 20.16
CA ALA A 47 8.43 13.52 18.76
C ALA A 47 9.48 12.41 18.62
N THR A 48 9.03 11.18 18.52
CA THR A 48 9.88 10.04 18.18
C THR A 48 9.98 10.00 16.66
N SER A 49 11.14 10.34 16.12
CA SER A 49 11.41 10.16 14.70
C SER A 49 12.08 8.80 14.51
N GLU A 50 11.58 8.02 13.59
CA GLU A 50 12.15 6.75 13.13
C GLU A 50 12.71 6.93 11.73
N THR A 51 13.84 6.31 11.42
CA THR A 51 14.43 6.35 10.08
C THR A 51 14.52 4.94 9.53
N THR A 52 14.02 4.73 8.33
CA THR A 52 14.13 3.47 7.61
C THR A 52 14.48 3.71 6.15
N SER A 53 15.35 2.86 5.58
CA SER A 53 15.77 2.96 4.18
C SER A 53 14.69 2.51 3.19
N ILE A 54 13.74 1.67 3.62
CA ILE A 54 12.73 1.08 2.74
C ILE A 54 11.85 2.12 2.01
N PHE A 55 11.68 3.31 2.57
CA PHE A 55 10.93 4.39 1.91
C PHE A 55 11.80 5.26 0.99
N GLY A 56 13.05 4.90 0.80
CA GLY A 56 14.01 5.72 0.06
C GLY A 56 14.53 6.91 0.87
N ARG A 57 15.51 7.61 0.32
CA ARG A 57 16.23 8.69 1.01
C ARG A 57 15.34 9.87 1.38
N GLU A 58 14.40 10.23 0.51
CA GLU A 58 13.52 11.39 0.69
C GLU A 58 12.45 11.14 1.76
N TYR A 59 11.87 9.95 1.76
CA TYR A 59 10.74 9.58 2.61
C TYR A 59 11.11 8.74 3.83
N GLY A 60 12.38 8.40 3.97
CA GLY A 60 12.87 7.49 5.03
C GLY A 60 12.73 8.03 6.45
N LYS A 61 12.67 9.36 6.64
CA LYS A 61 12.39 9.95 7.93
C LYS A 61 10.89 9.98 8.22
N ILE A 62 10.47 9.27 9.26
CA ILE A 62 9.08 9.19 9.68
C ILE A 62 8.91 10.05 10.94
N GLU A 63 8.06 11.06 10.86
CA GLU A 63 7.68 11.88 11.99
C GLU A 63 6.31 11.46 12.51
N ARG A 64 6.23 11.09 13.78
CA ARG A 64 4.99 10.65 14.38
C ARG A 64 4.01 11.82 14.50
N LYS A 65 2.87 11.72 13.81
CA LYS A 65 1.82 12.75 13.77
C LYS A 65 0.72 12.48 14.80
N SER A 66 0.48 11.22 15.13
CA SER A 66 -0.52 10.84 16.13
C SER A 66 -0.25 9.46 16.74
N ASP A 67 -0.95 9.14 17.83
CA ASP A 67 -0.93 7.84 18.51
C ASP A 67 -2.19 7.02 18.26
N LYS A 68 -3.01 7.38 17.25
CA LYS A 68 -4.30 6.73 16.98
C LYS A 68 -4.17 5.22 16.72
N LEU A 69 -3.03 4.80 16.17
CA LEU A 69 -2.76 3.41 15.85
C LEU A 69 -1.71 2.78 16.77
N LYS A 70 -1.40 3.42 17.90
CA LYS A 70 -0.45 2.88 18.87
C LYS A 70 -0.86 1.47 19.34
N GLY A 71 0.10 0.54 19.29
CA GLY A 71 -0.11 -0.85 19.66
C GLY A 71 -0.79 -1.71 18.57
N LYS A 72 -1.12 -1.11 17.41
CA LYS A 72 -1.59 -1.87 16.24
C LYS A 72 -0.39 -2.34 15.42
N VAL A 73 -0.48 -3.56 14.90
CA VAL A 73 0.52 -4.17 14.02
C VAL A 73 -0.14 -4.47 12.68
N TYR A 74 0.52 -4.09 11.60
CA TYR A 74 0.06 -4.33 10.23
C TYR A 74 1.15 -5.07 9.45
N TYR A 75 0.72 -6.05 8.67
CA TYR A 75 1.52 -6.70 7.64
C TYR A 75 0.98 -6.24 6.30
N ILE A 76 1.82 -5.61 5.48
CA ILE A 76 1.44 -5.10 4.17
C ILE A 76 2.18 -5.91 3.13
N SER A 77 1.42 -6.53 2.22
CA SER A 77 1.97 -7.25 1.08
C SER A 77 1.48 -6.57 -0.20
N ALA A 78 2.38 -5.98 -0.95
CA ALA A 78 2.10 -5.52 -2.30
C ALA A 78 1.64 -6.69 -3.17
N GLY A 79 0.78 -6.42 -4.15
CA GLY A 79 0.46 -7.40 -5.19
C GLY A 79 1.67 -7.63 -6.09
N HIS A 80 1.80 -8.82 -6.68
CA HIS A 80 2.86 -9.16 -7.62
C HIS A 80 4.29 -9.04 -7.05
N GLY A 81 5.30 -8.79 -7.87
CA GLY A 81 6.69 -8.59 -7.49
C GLY A 81 7.64 -9.75 -7.87
N GLY A 82 8.92 -9.46 -8.05
CA GLY A 82 9.95 -10.37 -8.52
C GLY A 82 9.64 -10.92 -9.92
N PRO A 83 9.48 -12.22 -10.09
CA PRO A 83 9.20 -12.81 -11.41
C PRO A 83 7.75 -12.59 -11.89
N ASP A 84 6.91 -11.87 -11.14
CA ASP A 84 5.50 -11.64 -11.45
C ASP A 84 5.21 -10.13 -11.56
N PRO A 85 5.33 -9.55 -12.75
CA PRO A 85 5.10 -8.11 -12.94
C PRO A 85 3.62 -7.70 -12.86
N GLY A 86 2.69 -8.65 -12.75
CA GLY A 86 1.27 -8.38 -12.90
C GLY A 86 0.87 -7.96 -14.31
N ALA A 87 -0.06 -7.05 -14.44
CA ALA A 87 -0.42 -6.47 -15.74
C ALA A 87 0.71 -5.56 -16.26
N MET A 88 0.98 -5.67 -17.56
CA MET A 88 2.04 -4.89 -18.22
C MET A 88 1.47 -4.02 -19.34
N ALA A 89 2.02 -2.82 -19.49
CA ALA A 89 1.71 -1.93 -20.60
C ALA A 89 2.97 -1.21 -21.09
N LYS A 90 2.83 -0.44 -22.17
CA LYS A 90 3.88 0.46 -22.67
C LYS A 90 3.38 1.89 -22.67
N MET A 91 4.16 2.80 -22.11
CA MET A 91 3.88 4.22 -22.10
C MET A 91 5.19 5.02 -22.27
N GLY A 92 5.19 5.99 -23.19
CA GLY A 92 6.37 6.83 -23.43
C GLY A 92 7.64 6.06 -23.82
N GLY A 93 7.52 4.84 -24.42
CA GLY A 93 8.65 4.01 -24.77
C GLY A 93 9.16 3.10 -23.63
N HIS A 94 8.64 3.26 -22.42
CA HIS A 94 8.96 2.42 -21.26
C HIS A 94 7.94 1.31 -21.07
N SER A 95 8.39 0.18 -20.50
CA SER A 95 7.48 -0.81 -19.94
C SER A 95 7.05 -0.35 -18.55
N ILE A 96 5.76 -0.47 -18.27
CA ILE A 96 5.17 -0.23 -16.95
C ILE A 96 4.58 -1.55 -16.45
N CYS A 97 4.77 -1.85 -15.19
CA CYS A 97 4.36 -3.08 -14.55
C CYS A 97 3.47 -2.77 -13.34
N GLU A 98 2.49 -3.62 -13.08
CA GLU A 98 1.53 -3.43 -11.99
C GLU A 98 2.20 -3.49 -10.61
N ASP A 99 3.19 -4.37 -10.44
CA ASP A 99 3.93 -4.57 -9.19
C ASP A 99 4.61 -3.29 -8.68
N GLU A 100 5.23 -2.51 -9.56
CA GLU A 100 5.89 -1.25 -9.22
C GLU A 100 4.94 -0.24 -8.56
N TYR A 101 3.75 -0.09 -9.17
CA TYR A 101 2.72 0.80 -8.63
C TYR A 101 2.07 0.23 -7.38
N ALA A 102 1.87 -1.09 -7.32
CA ALA A 102 1.35 -1.76 -6.12
C ALA A 102 2.32 -1.62 -4.95
N TYR A 103 3.63 -1.70 -5.22
CA TYR A 103 4.68 -1.51 -4.23
C TYR A 103 4.71 -0.07 -3.72
N ASP A 104 4.78 0.94 -4.60
CA ASP A 104 4.79 2.35 -4.22
C ASP A 104 3.57 2.74 -3.37
N VAL A 105 2.36 2.30 -3.76
CA VAL A 105 1.13 2.52 -2.97
C VAL A 105 1.22 1.85 -1.60
N SER A 106 1.79 0.64 -1.52
CA SER A 106 1.98 -0.09 -0.27
C SER A 106 2.96 0.63 0.66
N LEU A 107 4.05 1.19 0.13
CA LEU A 107 5.00 2.00 0.89
C LEU A 107 4.36 3.28 1.44
N ARG A 108 3.56 3.99 0.63
CA ARG A 108 2.83 5.20 1.08
C ARG A 108 1.84 4.87 2.19
N LEU A 109 1.11 3.76 2.07
CA LEU A 109 0.22 3.28 3.12
C LEU A 109 1.00 2.94 4.39
N ALA A 110 2.07 2.17 4.27
CA ALA A 110 2.93 1.79 5.39
C ALA A 110 3.43 3.02 6.15
N ARG A 111 3.98 3.99 5.43
CA ARG A 111 4.47 5.24 6.01
C ARG A 111 3.37 6.00 6.74
N ASN A 112 2.19 6.12 6.15
CA ASN A 112 1.04 6.79 6.78
C ASN A 112 0.61 6.09 8.08
N LEU A 113 0.57 4.76 8.10
CA LEU A 113 0.25 3.99 9.31
C LEU A 113 1.29 4.21 10.41
N MET A 114 2.59 4.24 10.07
CA MET A 114 3.68 4.50 11.02
C MET A 114 3.63 5.93 11.56
N GLU A 115 3.34 6.92 10.73
CA GLU A 115 3.11 8.31 11.16
C GLU A 115 1.96 8.43 12.18
N ASN A 116 1.01 7.51 12.15
CA ASN A 116 -0.10 7.43 13.09
C ASN A 116 0.14 6.46 14.27
N GLY A 117 1.34 5.94 14.39
CA GLY A 117 1.78 5.17 15.55
C GLY A 117 1.65 3.66 15.44
N ALA A 118 1.33 3.12 14.28
CA ALA A 118 1.32 1.69 14.04
C ALA A 118 2.74 1.11 13.94
N LYS A 119 2.87 -0.17 14.24
CA LYS A 119 4.00 -0.99 13.81
C LYS A 119 3.65 -1.62 12.46
N VAL A 120 4.51 -1.49 11.46
CA VAL A 120 4.25 -2.02 10.12
C VAL A 120 5.37 -2.95 9.69
N HIS A 121 4.99 -4.09 9.12
CA HIS A 121 5.87 -5.03 8.45
C HIS A 121 5.50 -5.06 6.97
N ILE A 122 6.47 -4.80 6.11
CA ILE A 122 6.32 -4.84 4.66
C ILE A 122 6.83 -6.19 4.18
N VAL A 123 5.94 -6.98 3.59
CA VAL A 123 6.24 -8.37 3.22
C VAL A 123 7.04 -8.45 1.92
N ILE A 124 6.65 -7.66 0.91
CA ILE A 124 7.42 -7.54 -0.33
C ILE A 124 8.26 -6.28 -0.23
N GLN A 125 9.54 -6.40 -0.44
CA GLN A 125 10.53 -5.34 -0.29
C GLN A 125 11.46 -5.30 -1.49
N ASP A 126 11.88 -4.11 -1.82
CA ASP A 126 12.86 -3.79 -2.82
C ASP A 126 14.00 -3.00 -2.15
N ASP A 127 15.25 -3.38 -2.45
CA ASP A 127 16.42 -2.80 -1.79
C ASP A 127 16.82 -1.44 -2.38
N ASN A 128 16.45 -1.18 -3.64
CA ASN A 128 16.84 0.00 -4.41
C ASN A 128 15.68 0.97 -4.64
N ASP A 129 14.45 0.49 -4.55
CA ASP A 129 13.25 1.28 -4.76
C ASP A 129 12.55 1.66 -3.45
N GLY A 130 12.37 2.97 -3.28
CA GLY A 130 11.56 3.55 -2.21
C GLY A 130 10.25 4.13 -2.75
N ILE A 131 9.68 5.09 -2.02
CA ILE A 131 8.56 5.90 -2.53
C ILE A 131 9.07 6.80 -3.66
N ARG A 132 8.45 6.71 -4.83
CA ARG A 132 8.86 7.41 -6.06
C ARG A 132 7.76 8.37 -6.53
N ASN A 133 8.16 9.56 -6.96
CA ASN A 133 7.27 10.56 -7.55
C ASN A 133 7.49 10.71 -9.06
N ASP A 134 8.10 9.71 -9.69
CA ASP A 134 8.34 9.71 -11.10
C ASP A 134 7.03 9.58 -11.89
N ASP A 135 6.96 10.20 -13.06
CA ASP A 135 5.78 10.11 -13.93
C ASP A 135 5.52 8.67 -14.40
N ILE A 136 6.59 7.89 -14.51
CA ILE A 136 6.55 6.48 -14.92
C ILE A 136 7.47 5.69 -14.00
N LEU A 137 6.92 4.68 -13.33
CA LEU A 137 7.70 3.69 -12.61
C LEU A 137 8.12 2.61 -13.59
N VAL A 138 9.42 2.48 -13.78
CA VAL A 138 10.01 1.54 -14.74
C VAL A 138 10.06 0.16 -14.11
N CYS A 139 9.64 -0.86 -14.87
CA CYS A 139 9.68 -2.25 -14.40
C CYS A 139 11.09 -2.73 -14.10
N ASP A 140 11.24 -3.38 -12.97
CA ASP A 140 12.33 -4.31 -12.72
C ASP A 140 11.81 -5.61 -12.09
N HIS A 141 12.60 -6.44 -11.48
CA HIS A 141 12.17 -7.77 -10.99
C HIS A 141 13.05 -8.24 -9.82
N ASP A 142 13.56 -7.33 -9.02
CA ASP A 142 14.52 -7.64 -7.97
C ASP A 142 13.92 -7.62 -6.54
N GLU A 143 12.59 -7.47 -6.44
CA GLU A 143 11.88 -7.55 -5.16
C GLU A 143 12.06 -8.89 -4.47
N LYS A 144 12.05 -8.84 -3.16
CA LYS A 144 12.25 -9.98 -2.26
C LYS A 144 11.17 -10.06 -1.19
N THR A 145 10.86 -11.25 -0.74
CA THR A 145 10.03 -11.42 0.45
C THR A 145 10.87 -11.15 1.70
N MET A 146 10.39 -10.25 2.56
CA MET A 146 11.07 -9.79 3.78
C MET A 146 12.50 -9.27 3.54
N GLY A 147 12.75 -8.73 2.34
CA GLY A 147 14.04 -8.16 1.93
C GLY A 147 15.19 -9.16 1.69
N THR A 148 14.95 -10.44 1.89
CA THR A 148 16.03 -11.45 1.83
C THR A 148 15.71 -12.67 0.98
N GLN A 149 14.44 -13.04 0.86
CA GLN A 149 14.05 -14.28 0.19
C GLN A 149 13.64 -14.01 -1.25
N THR A 150 14.27 -14.66 -2.20
CA THR A 150 13.88 -14.63 -3.61
C THR A 150 12.44 -15.12 -3.78
N ILE A 151 11.66 -14.39 -4.57
CA ILE A 151 10.26 -14.71 -4.84
C ILE A 151 10.20 -15.86 -5.86
N PRO A 152 9.46 -16.96 -5.57
CA PRO A 152 9.35 -18.10 -6.49
C PRO A 152 8.59 -17.75 -7.77
N ILE A 153 8.95 -18.39 -8.89
CA ILE A 153 8.21 -18.27 -10.16
C ILE A 153 6.80 -18.88 -10.05
N ASN A 154 6.66 -19.97 -9.31
CA ASN A 154 5.37 -20.64 -9.15
C ASN A 154 4.41 -19.82 -8.29
N GLN A 155 3.21 -19.53 -8.81
CA GLN A 155 2.21 -18.69 -8.14
C GLN A 155 1.80 -19.22 -6.76
N LEU A 156 1.55 -20.51 -6.62
CA LEU A 156 1.16 -21.08 -5.33
C LEU A 156 2.27 -20.97 -4.30
N ALA A 157 3.52 -21.20 -4.73
CA ALA A 157 4.69 -21.04 -3.87
C ALA A 157 4.87 -19.58 -3.44
N ARG A 158 4.65 -18.60 -4.33
CA ARG A 158 4.66 -17.16 -3.97
C ARG A 158 3.63 -16.83 -2.90
N LEU A 159 2.38 -17.27 -3.11
CA LEU A 159 1.31 -17.02 -2.14
C LEU A 159 1.62 -17.65 -0.79
N LYS A 160 2.12 -18.90 -0.81
CA LYS A 160 2.54 -19.58 0.41
C LYS A 160 3.67 -18.85 1.12
N GLN A 161 4.72 -18.42 0.39
CA GLN A 161 5.84 -17.69 0.95
C GLN A 161 5.38 -16.40 1.66
N ARG A 162 4.43 -15.66 1.08
CA ARG A 162 3.86 -14.45 1.68
C ARG A 162 3.08 -14.73 2.97
N THR A 163 2.33 -15.82 2.99
CA THR A 163 1.59 -16.23 4.21
C THR A 163 2.52 -16.77 5.29
N ASP A 164 3.60 -17.45 4.90
CA ASP A 164 4.60 -17.97 5.86
C ASP A 164 5.45 -16.84 6.48
N ALA A 165 5.45 -15.64 5.88
CA ALA A 165 6.18 -14.46 6.36
C ALA A 165 5.41 -13.66 7.45
N ILE A 166 4.14 -13.98 7.70
CA ILE A 166 3.25 -13.33 8.67
C ILE A 166 3.09 -14.19 9.92
#